data_e04cea4d55c913d7010c747f4222f57c
#
_entry.id   e04cea4d55c913d7010c747f4222f57c
#
_cell.length_a   1.000
_cell.length_b   1.000
_cell.length_c   1.000
_cell.angle_alpha   90.00
_cell.angle_beta   90.00
_cell.angle_gamma   90.00
#
_symmetry.space_group_name_H-M   'P 1'
#
loop_
_entity.id
_entity.type
_entity.pdbx_description
1 polymer ?
#
loop_
_entity_poly.entity_id
_entity_poly.type
_entity_poly.pdbx_seq_one_letter_code
_entity_poly.pdbx_strand_id
1 'polypeptide(L)'
;MRLFVAFELSGEVRRSLSALIARLRPLVPAAQAHWVRPDAMHLTLKFIGELKSSGAGAVAPIRDALARVRSPHAVDLHFRALGFFPHERSPRVLWCGVEASPNLAPLAAHVEDALSSLNFPREDRAFVPHLTLARFSSPTGLAALVDHAGDLQSHDFASARESSFHLFQSFLKPSGAEYTKLASFDFVAAPLKLDSHRPKGSA
;
A
#
# COMPACT_ATOMS: atom_id res chain seq x y z
N MET A 1 10.25 4.79 -17.41
CA MET A 1 10.17 5.14 -15.97
C MET A 1 8.92 4.47 -15.39
N ARG A 2 9.04 3.64 -14.37
CA ARG A 2 7.89 2.94 -13.75
C ARG A 2 7.41 3.70 -12.52
N LEU A 3 6.11 4.02 -12.48
CA LEU A 3 5.51 4.82 -11.40
C LEU A 3 4.35 4.09 -10.71
N PHE A 4 4.12 4.44 -9.45
CA PHE A 4 2.96 3.99 -8.66
C PHE A 4 2.63 5.00 -7.56
N VAL A 5 1.40 4.95 -7.09
CA VAL A 5 0.90 5.73 -5.95
C VAL A 5 0.71 4.81 -4.75
N ALA A 6 1.20 5.20 -3.58
CA ALA A 6 1.14 4.36 -2.39
C ALA A 6 1.22 5.17 -1.09
N PHE A 7 0.83 4.52 0.01
CA PHE A 7 1.24 4.93 1.35
C PHE A 7 2.66 4.43 1.64
N GLU A 8 3.44 5.26 2.30
CA GLU A 8 4.71 4.88 2.91
C GLU A 8 4.44 4.40 4.33
N LEU A 9 5.02 3.27 4.70
CA LEU A 9 4.80 2.70 6.03
C LEU A 9 5.76 3.29 7.06
N SER A 10 5.29 3.42 8.30
CA SER A 10 6.13 3.82 9.43
C SER A 10 7.22 2.78 9.72
N GLY A 11 8.30 3.21 10.39
CA GLY A 11 9.36 2.30 10.83
C GLY A 11 8.88 1.20 11.78
N GLU A 12 7.83 1.47 12.56
CA GLU A 12 7.22 0.50 13.47
C GLU A 12 6.51 -0.63 12.69
N VAL A 13 5.64 -0.28 11.74
CA VAL A 13 4.98 -1.25 10.87
C VAL A 13 6.00 -2.09 10.10
N ARG A 14 7.05 -1.43 9.53
CA ARG A 14 8.12 -2.14 8.83
C ARG A 14 8.84 -3.15 9.71
N ARG A 15 9.15 -2.80 10.97
CA ARG A 15 9.78 -3.74 11.92
C ARG A 15 8.88 -4.93 12.24
N SER A 16 7.60 -4.70 12.53
CA SER A 16 6.64 -5.75 12.84
C SER A 16 6.48 -6.74 11.69
N LEU A 17 6.28 -6.23 10.46
CA LEU A 17 6.16 -7.08 9.27
C LEU A 17 7.47 -7.77 8.89
N SER A 18 8.63 -7.17 9.20
CA SER A 18 9.93 -7.83 9.01
C SER A 18 10.13 -9.00 9.98
N ALA A 19 9.67 -8.86 11.23
CA ALA A 19 9.66 -9.95 12.20
C ALA A 19 8.73 -11.09 11.75
N LEU A 20 7.55 -10.76 11.19
CA LEU A 20 6.66 -11.75 10.59
C LEU A 20 7.37 -12.48 9.43
N ILE A 21 7.97 -11.76 8.48
CA ILE A 21 8.73 -12.35 7.37
C ILE A 21 9.82 -13.31 7.90
N ALA A 22 10.56 -12.91 8.94
CA ALA A 22 11.61 -13.75 9.53
C ALA A 22 11.07 -15.08 10.05
N ARG A 23 9.85 -15.10 10.62
CA ARG A 23 9.16 -16.32 11.09
C ARG A 23 8.67 -17.18 9.92
N LEU A 24 8.22 -16.56 8.82
CA LEU A 24 7.68 -17.30 7.65
C LEU A 24 8.79 -17.85 6.73
N ARG A 25 9.94 -17.22 6.70
CA ARG A 25 11.05 -17.56 5.82
C ARG A 25 11.51 -19.02 5.90
N PRO A 26 11.62 -19.66 7.06
CA PRO A 26 11.99 -21.08 7.17
C PRO A 26 10.97 -22.05 6.57
N LEU A 27 9.72 -21.63 6.35
CA LEU A 27 8.64 -22.45 5.78
C LEU A 27 8.69 -22.53 4.26
N VAL A 28 9.65 -21.82 3.62
CA VAL A 28 9.72 -21.70 2.16
C VAL A 28 11.12 -22.08 1.68
N PRO A 29 11.25 -22.90 0.62
CA PRO A 29 12.55 -23.16 0.00
C PRO A 29 13.21 -21.84 -0.42
N ALA A 30 14.45 -21.59 0.04
CA ALA A 30 15.13 -20.30 -0.10
C ALA A 30 15.23 -19.81 -1.56
N ALA A 31 15.43 -20.73 -2.51
CA ALA A 31 15.55 -20.41 -3.94
C ALA A 31 14.23 -19.99 -4.61
N GLN A 32 13.08 -20.17 -3.93
CA GLN A 32 11.77 -19.95 -4.52
C GLN A 32 11.14 -18.61 -4.14
N ALA A 33 11.63 -17.98 -3.05
CA ALA A 33 11.00 -16.79 -2.50
C ALA A 33 11.85 -15.53 -2.67
N HIS A 34 11.25 -14.52 -3.27
CA HIS A 34 11.75 -13.14 -3.26
C HIS A 34 10.98 -12.36 -2.20
N TRP A 35 11.55 -12.28 -1.01
CA TRP A 35 10.97 -11.54 0.12
C TRP A 35 11.13 -10.04 -0.08
N VAL A 36 10.07 -9.29 0.20
CA VAL A 36 10.10 -7.82 0.14
C VAL A 36 11.00 -7.30 1.25
N ARG A 37 11.89 -6.37 0.91
CA ARG A 37 12.75 -5.71 1.89
C ARG A 37 11.94 -4.69 2.70
N PRO A 38 12.31 -4.42 3.96
CA PRO A 38 11.57 -3.47 4.81
C PRO A 38 11.42 -2.07 4.20
N ASP A 39 12.45 -1.58 3.52
CA ASP A 39 12.48 -0.28 2.84
C ASP A 39 11.63 -0.24 1.56
N ALA A 40 11.28 -1.40 1.02
CA ALA A 40 10.42 -1.54 -0.16
C ALA A 40 8.95 -1.88 0.21
N MET A 41 8.62 -1.98 1.50
CA MET A 41 7.24 -2.22 1.93
C MET A 41 6.38 -0.95 1.75
N HIS A 42 5.23 -1.10 1.09
CA HIS A 42 4.28 -0.02 0.86
C HIS A 42 2.87 -0.57 0.63
N LEU A 43 1.85 0.21 0.90
CA LEU A 43 0.46 -0.09 0.51
C LEU A 43 0.14 0.65 -0.79
N THR A 44 0.05 -0.09 -1.89
CA THR A 44 -0.24 0.47 -3.22
C THR A 44 -1.69 0.92 -3.30
N LEU A 45 -1.92 2.15 -3.77
CA LEU A 45 -3.23 2.67 -4.17
C LEU A 45 -3.47 2.45 -5.66
N LYS A 46 -2.44 2.73 -6.51
CA LYS A 46 -2.52 2.52 -7.96
C LYS A 46 -1.15 2.30 -8.58
N PHE A 47 -1.04 1.30 -9.45
CA PHE A 47 0.06 1.17 -10.39
C PHE A 47 -0.21 2.01 -11.64
N ILE A 48 0.69 2.97 -11.94
CA ILE A 48 0.62 3.80 -13.16
C ILE A 48 1.27 3.05 -14.33
N GLY A 49 2.28 2.23 -14.02
CA GLY A 49 3.01 1.47 -15.02
C GLY A 49 4.22 2.23 -15.56
N GLU A 50 4.62 1.90 -16.80
CA GLU A 50 5.83 2.44 -17.40
C GLU A 50 5.52 3.63 -18.31
N LEU A 51 6.12 4.79 -17.99
CA LEU A 51 6.08 5.96 -18.87
C LEU A 51 7.13 5.80 -19.99
N LYS A 52 6.72 6.05 -21.23
CA LYS A 52 7.60 6.03 -22.41
C LYS A 52 8.63 7.16 -22.37
N SER A 53 8.27 8.30 -21.78
CA SER A 53 9.15 9.46 -21.59
C SER A 53 9.67 9.50 -20.14
N SER A 54 10.85 10.10 -19.97
CA SER A 54 11.50 10.28 -18.67
C SER A 54 11.75 11.77 -18.43
N GLY A 55 11.85 12.14 -17.13
CA GLY A 55 12.15 13.48 -16.68
C GLY A 55 10.98 14.21 -16.03
N ALA A 56 11.27 15.40 -15.50
CA ALA A 56 10.32 16.19 -14.70
C ALA A 56 9.06 16.59 -15.51
N GLY A 57 9.18 16.86 -16.79
CA GLY A 57 8.06 17.21 -17.66
C GLY A 57 7.04 16.09 -17.84
N ALA A 58 7.49 14.81 -17.83
CA ALA A 58 6.58 13.66 -17.94
C ALA A 58 5.83 13.40 -16.63
N VAL A 59 6.40 13.78 -15.48
CA VAL A 59 5.82 13.56 -14.14
C VAL A 59 4.91 14.73 -13.72
N ALA A 60 5.13 15.93 -14.23
CA ALA A 60 4.40 17.13 -13.81
C ALA A 60 2.86 16.99 -13.95
N PRO A 61 2.29 16.52 -15.09
CA PRO A 61 0.84 16.35 -15.20
C PRO A 61 0.26 15.35 -14.18
N ILE A 62 1.00 14.27 -13.90
CA ILE A 62 0.61 13.26 -12.92
C ILE A 62 0.58 13.87 -11.52
N ARG A 63 1.63 14.59 -11.15
CA ARG A 63 1.72 15.28 -9.87
C ARG A 63 0.59 16.28 -9.69
N ASP A 64 0.30 17.08 -10.72
CA ASP A 64 -0.74 18.12 -10.69
C ASP A 64 -2.14 17.52 -10.59
N ALA A 65 -2.40 16.37 -11.23
CA ALA A 65 -3.63 15.62 -11.08
C ALA A 65 -3.78 15.05 -9.66
N LEU A 66 -2.75 14.41 -9.15
CA LEU A 66 -2.74 13.84 -7.79
C LEU A 66 -2.86 14.91 -6.70
N ALA A 67 -2.31 16.12 -6.93
CA ALA A 67 -2.44 17.24 -6.00
C ALA A 67 -3.88 17.75 -5.83
N ARG A 68 -4.82 17.34 -6.67
CA ARG A 68 -6.26 17.64 -6.55
C ARG A 68 -7.03 16.60 -5.78
N VAL A 69 -6.46 15.40 -5.58
CA VAL A 69 -7.09 14.35 -4.78
C VAL A 69 -7.14 14.80 -3.33
N ARG A 70 -8.30 14.60 -2.70
CA ARG A 70 -8.56 15.03 -1.31
C ARG A 70 -9.06 13.85 -0.50
N SER A 71 -8.62 13.81 0.74
CA SER A 71 -9.23 13.01 1.80
C SER A 71 -9.49 13.94 2.99
N PRO A 72 -10.73 14.02 3.51
CA PRO A 72 -11.05 14.90 4.64
C PRO A 72 -10.46 14.39 5.96
N HIS A 73 -10.07 13.14 6.02
CA HIS A 73 -9.59 12.48 7.23
C HIS A 73 -8.37 11.60 6.92
N ALA A 74 -7.55 11.38 7.94
CA ALA A 74 -6.51 10.37 7.90
C ALA A 74 -7.11 8.98 7.69
N VAL A 75 -6.33 8.05 7.15
CA VAL A 75 -6.72 6.66 6.94
C VAL A 75 -6.10 5.81 8.04
N ASP A 76 -6.94 5.15 8.83
CA ASP A 76 -6.49 4.15 9.79
C ASP A 76 -6.34 2.81 9.08
N LEU A 77 -5.21 2.14 9.31
CA LEU A 77 -4.82 0.87 8.67
C LEU A 77 -4.52 -0.16 9.75
N HIS A 78 -5.09 -1.35 9.62
CA HIS A 78 -4.80 -2.51 10.45
C HIS A 78 -4.28 -3.63 9.57
N PHE A 79 -3.03 -4.02 9.78
CA PHE A 79 -2.36 -5.09 9.03
C PHE A 79 -2.63 -6.41 9.71
N ARG A 80 -3.47 -7.24 9.07
CA ARG A 80 -3.92 -8.52 9.65
C ARG A 80 -4.17 -9.56 8.58
N ALA A 81 -4.23 -10.82 9.00
CA ALA A 81 -4.39 -11.97 8.14
C ALA A 81 -3.30 -12.09 7.08
N LEU A 82 -3.16 -13.25 6.51
CA LEU A 82 -2.29 -13.53 5.37
C LEU A 82 -3.11 -14.14 4.24
N GLY A 83 -2.70 -13.88 3.01
CA GLY A 83 -3.35 -14.48 1.87
C GLY A 83 -2.43 -14.58 0.67
N PHE A 84 -2.95 -15.15 -0.41
CA PHE A 84 -2.18 -15.48 -1.58
C PHE A 84 -2.88 -15.02 -2.86
N PHE A 85 -2.08 -14.56 -3.82
CA PHE A 85 -2.55 -14.37 -5.19
C PHE A 85 -1.90 -15.41 -6.09
N PRO A 86 -2.63 -15.94 -7.10
CA PRO A 86 -4.07 -15.75 -7.35
C PRO A 86 -4.95 -16.43 -6.27
N HIS A 87 -4.47 -17.51 -5.63
CA HIS A 87 -5.14 -18.23 -4.53
C HIS A 87 -4.15 -19.20 -3.86
N GLU A 88 -4.49 -19.73 -2.69
CA GLU A 88 -3.63 -20.59 -1.86
C GLU A 88 -3.25 -21.94 -2.51
N ARG A 89 -4.06 -22.47 -3.44
CA ARG A 89 -3.73 -23.71 -4.18
C ARG A 89 -2.60 -23.54 -5.21
N SER A 90 -2.34 -22.30 -5.64
CA SER A 90 -1.27 -21.97 -6.60
C SER A 90 -0.66 -20.60 -6.26
N PRO A 91 -0.02 -20.46 -5.09
CA PRO A 91 0.45 -19.18 -4.60
C PRO A 91 1.61 -18.65 -5.43
N ARG A 92 1.52 -17.39 -5.87
CA ARG A 92 2.58 -16.64 -6.54
C ARG A 92 2.99 -15.40 -5.76
N VAL A 93 2.09 -14.90 -4.93
CA VAL A 93 2.33 -13.75 -4.06
C VAL A 93 1.77 -14.08 -2.69
N LEU A 94 2.57 -13.88 -1.65
CA LEU A 94 2.10 -13.81 -0.26
C LEU A 94 1.87 -12.33 0.07
N TRP A 95 0.74 -12.02 0.66
CA TRP A 95 0.40 -10.68 1.12
C TRP A 95 -0.15 -10.69 2.54
N CYS A 96 0.03 -9.56 3.23
CA CYS A 96 -0.68 -9.22 4.45
C CYS A 96 -1.92 -8.40 4.09
N GLY A 97 -3.07 -8.77 4.61
CA GLY A 97 -4.32 -8.03 4.45
C GLY A 97 -4.27 -6.70 5.20
N VAL A 98 -5.06 -5.75 4.72
CA VAL A 98 -5.20 -4.45 5.35
C VAL A 98 -6.67 -4.13 5.51
N GLU A 99 -7.14 -4.13 6.75
CA GLU A 99 -8.42 -3.53 7.10
C GLU A 99 -8.21 -2.04 7.30
N ALA A 100 -9.05 -1.22 6.69
CA ALA A 100 -8.87 0.22 6.72
C ALA A 100 -10.16 0.96 7.06
N SER A 101 -10.02 2.18 7.56
CA SER A 101 -11.15 3.09 7.72
C SER A 101 -11.90 3.31 6.40
N PRO A 102 -13.22 3.59 6.44
CA PRO A 102 -14.08 3.61 5.23
C PRO A 102 -13.65 4.60 4.14
N ASN A 103 -12.80 5.57 4.46
CA ASN A 103 -12.32 6.58 3.52
C ASN A 103 -11.17 6.09 2.60
N LEU A 104 -10.59 4.90 2.82
CA LEU A 104 -9.54 4.37 1.95
C LEU A 104 -10.05 4.05 0.54
N ALA A 105 -11.17 3.36 0.42
CA ALA A 105 -11.72 2.99 -0.88
C ALA A 105 -12.11 4.21 -1.74
N PRO A 106 -12.82 5.23 -1.20
CA PRO A 106 -13.01 6.51 -1.89
C PRO A 106 -11.72 7.20 -2.29
N LEU A 107 -10.69 7.21 -1.43
CA LEU A 107 -9.40 7.80 -1.77
C LEU A 107 -8.75 7.09 -2.96
N ALA A 108 -8.73 5.75 -2.97
CA ALA A 108 -8.21 4.97 -4.10
C ALA A 108 -9.00 5.26 -5.39
N ALA A 109 -10.33 5.36 -5.32
CA ALA A 109 -11.17 5.73 -6.46
C ALA A 109 -10.85 7.15 -6.98
N HIS A 110 -10.64 8.13 -6.11
CA HIS A 110 -10.24 9.49 -6.51
C HIS A 110 -8.87 9.51 -7.18
N VAL A 111 -7.91 8.67 -6.73
CA VAL A 111 -6.60 8.50 -7.40
C VAL A 111 -6.80 7.92 -8.80
N GLU A 112 -7.66 6.89 -8.94
CA GLU A 112 -8.02 6.31 -10.24
C GLU A 112 -8.62 7.35 -11.17
N ASP A 113 -9.59 8.16 -10.69
CA ASP A 113 -10.26 9.21 -11.46
C ASP A 113 -9.27 10.29 -11.95
N ALA A 114 -8.41 10.76 -11.04
CA ALA A 114 -7.43 11.77 -11.36
C ALA A 114 -6.46 11.31 -12.47
N LEU A 115 -6.04 10.04 -12.43
CA LEU A 115 -5.11 9.47 -13.41
C LEU A 115 -5.79 9.05 -14.71
N SER A 116 -7.07 8.62 -14.67
CA SER A 116 -7.82 8.27 -15.87
C SER A 116 -8.00 9.48 -16.81
N SER A 117 -8.09 10.69 -16.26
CA SER A 117 -8.13 11.93 -17.04
C SER A 117 -6.86 12.20 -17.86
N LEU A 118 -5.75 11.51 -17.51
CA LEU A 118 -4.47 11.55 -18.21
C LEU A 118 -4.23 10.31 -19.09
N ASN A 119 -5.29 9.56 -19.42
CA ASN A 119 -5.27 8.32 -20.20
C ASN A 119 -4.52 7.14 -19.53
N PHE A 120 -4.37 7.15 -18.21
CA PHE A 120 -3.97 5.93 -17.49
C PHE A 120 -5.23 5.11 -17.24
N PRO A 121 -5.29 3.86 -17.74
CA PRO A 121 -6.49 3.04 -17.60
C PRO A 121 -6.81 2.77 -16.12
N ARG A 122 -8.09 2.68 -15.81
CA ARG A 122 -8.54 2.21 -14.50
C ARG A 122 -8.23 0.73 -14.34
N GLU A 123 -8.06 0.29 -13.10
CA GLU A 123 -7.99 -1.14 -12.80
C GLU A 123 -9.37 -1.77 -12.97
N ASP A 124 -9.43 -2.89 -13.71
CA ASP A 124 -10.68 -3.65 -13.90
C ASP A 124 -11.11 -4.41 -12.64
N ARG A 125 -10.19 -4.65 -11.73
CA ARG A 125 -10.43 -5.40 -10.49
C ARG A 125 -10.78 -4.46 -9.35
N ALA A 126 -11.66 -4.94 -8.46
CA ALA A 126 -11.94 -4.23 -7.23
C ALA A 126 -10.65 -3.98 -6.42
N PHE A 127 -10.55 -2.80 -5.83
CA PHE A 127 -9.43 -2.46 -4.95
C PHE A 127 -9.47 -3.33 -3.69
N VAL A 128 -8.47 -4.18 -3.52
CA VAL A 128 -8.28 -5.01 -2.35
C VAL A 128 -7.00 -4.53 -1.65
N PRO A 129 -7.12 -3.82 -0.52
CA PRO A 129 -5.95 -3.28 0.17
C PRO A 129 -5.12 -4.43 0.73
N HIS A 130 -3.86 -4.50 0.31
CA HIS A 130 -2.91 -5.54 0.72
C HIS A 130 -1.48 -5.04 0.65
N LEU A 131 -0.62 -5.68 1.44
CA LEU A 131 0.82 -5.44 1.41
C LEU A 131 1.55 -6.71 0.99
N THR A 132 2.26 -6.66 -0.13
CA THR A 132 3.06 -7.80 -0.60
C THR A 132 4.23 -8.06 0.36
N LEU A 133 4.35 -9.32 0.83
CA LEU A 133 5.43 -9.81 1.68
C LEU A 133 6.47 -10.62 0.91
N ALA A 134 6.01 -11.43 -0.05
CA ALA A 134 6.90 -12.24 -0.90
C ALA A 134 6.29 -12.51 -2.28
N ARG A 135 7.16 -12.84 -3.24
CA ARG A 135 6.80 -13.38 -4.56
C ARG A 135 7.50 -14.71 -4.77
N PHE A 136 6.79 -15.69 -5.32
CA PHE A 136 7.29 -17.04 -5.53
C PHE A 136 7.50 -17.34 -7.00
N SER A 137 8.65 -17.94 -7.31
CA SER A 137 8.96 -18.41 -8.66
C SER A 137 8.17 -19.68 -9.02
N SER A 138 7.83 -20.50 -8.01
CA SER A 138 7.02 -21.73 -8.16
C SER A 138 5.97 -21.80 -7.03
N PRO A 139 4.78 -22.36 -7.27
CA PRO A 139 3.81 -22.63 -6.24
C PRO A 139 4.11 -23.93 -5.45
N THR A 140 5.08 -24.72 -5.89
CA THR A 140 5.39 -26.04 -5.32
C THR A 140 6.17 -25.89 -4.01
N GLY A 141 5.90 -26.77 -3.03
CA GLY A 141 6.65 -26.78 -1.75
C GLY A 141 6.27 -25.67 -0.78
N LEU A 142 5.10 -25.05 -0.94
CA LEU A 142 4.61 -23.97 -0.09
C LEU A 142 3.48 -24.42 0.88
N ALA A 143 3.21 -25.71 0.98
CA ALA A 143 2.12 -26.23 1.83
C ALA A 143 2.25 -25.77 3.29
N ALA A 144 3.42 -25.92 3.91
CA ALA A 144 3.67 -25.49 5.27
C ALA A 144 3.44 -23.98 5.48
N LEU A 145 3.76 -23.15 4.49
CA LEU A 145 3.47 -21.72 4.55
C LEU A 145 1.97 -21.45 4.45
N VAL A 146 1.25 -22.16 3.58
CA VAL A 146 -0.20 -22.02 3.41
C VAL A 146 -0.93 -22.41 4.70
N ASP A 147 -0.57 -23.56 5.29
CA ASP A 147 -1.15 -24.02 6.55
C ASP A 147 -0.91 -23.02 7.68
N HIS A 148 0.34 -22.55 7.83
CA HIS A 148 0.68 -21.55 8.84
C HIS A 148 -0.02 -20.20 8.62
N ALA A 149 -0.22 -19.78 7.37
CA ALA A 149 -0.98 -18.58 7.05
C ALA A 149 -2.46 -18.73 7.45
N GLY A 150 -3.03 -19.93 7.33
CA GLY A 150 -4.36 -20.28 7.83
C GLY A 150 -4.51 -20.04 9.34
N ASP A 151 -3.50 -20.40 10.12
CA ASP A 151 -3.48 -20.21 11.58
C ASP A 151 -3.42 -18.71 11.98
N LEU A 152 -2.98 -17.85 11.09
CA LEU A 152 -2.79 -16.41 11.32
C LEU A 152 -3.93 -15.52 10.80
N GLN A 153 -5.07 -16.10 10.38
CA GLN A 153 -6.18 -15.33 9.77
C GLN A 153 -6.80 -14.27 10.70
N SER A 154 -6.78 -14.49 12.01
CA SER A 154 -7.29 -13.53 13.01
C SER A 154 -6.19 -12.70 13.68
N HIS A 155 -4.93 -12.84 13.24
CA HIS A 155 -3.79 -12.21 13.91
C HIS A 155 -3.56 -10.78 13.40
N ASP A 156 -3.42 -9.83 14.34
CA ASP A 156 -3.05 -8.46 14.07
C ASP A 156 -1.52 -8.32 14.14
N PHE A 157 -0.91 -7.81 13.07
CA PHE A 157 0.53 -7.66 12.96
C PHE A 157 1.00 -6.24 13.28
N ALA A 158 0.24 -5.23 12.86
CA ALA A 158 0.55 -3.82 13.05
C ALA A 158 -0.66 -2.93 12.77
N SER A 159 -0.57 -1.66 13.19
CA SER A 159 -1.50 -0.61 12.78
C SER A 159 -0.74 0.65 12.39
N ALA A 160 -1.37 1.48 11.55
CA ALA A 160 -0.86 2.79 11.16
C ALA A 160 -2.00 3.78 10.98
N ARG A 161 -1.67 5.06 11.01
CA ARG A 161 -2.56 6.15 10.67
C ARG A 161 -1.85 7.05 9.66
N GLU A 162 -2.35 7.07 8.44
CA GLU A 162 -1.74 7.79 7.33
C GLU A 162 -2.49 9.10 7.05
N SER A 163 -1.75 10.19 6.92
CA SER A 163 -2.27 11.53 6.61
C SER A 163 -1.83 12.06 5.26
N SER A 164 -1.08 11.27 4.51
CA SER A 164 -0.59 11.60 3.16
C SER A 164 -0.40 10.34 2.33
N PHE A 165 -0.47 10.47 1.01
CA PHE A 165 -0.03 9.46 0.06
C PHE A 165 1.06 10.03 -0.84
N HIS A 166 1.76 9.16 -1.56
CA HIS A 166 2.96 9.56 -2.29
C HIS A 166 3.00 8.98 -3.69
N LEU A 167 3.63 9.71 -4.60
CA LEU A 167 4.03 9.22 -5.92
C LEU A 167 5.46 8.69 -5.84
N PHE A 168 5.66 7.45 -6.28
CA PHE A 168 6.95 6.79 -6.30
C PHE A 168 7.39 6.42 -7.71
N GLN A 169 8.70 6.48 -7.92
CA GLN A 169 9.37 5.83 -9.03
C GLN A 169 9.99 4.51 -8.57
N SER A 170 9.82 3.46 -9.37
CA SER A 170 10.41 2.15 -9.15
C SER A 170 11.58 1.91 -10.08
N PHE A 171 12.70 1.47 -9.51
CA PHE A 171 13.89 1.00 -10.21
C PHE A 171 14.05 -0.50 -9.93
N LEU A 172 14.06 -1.30 -10.98
CA LEU A 172 14.33 -2.73 -10.86
C LEU A 172 15.83 -2.95 -10.85
N LYS A 173 16.37 -3.45 -9.74
CA LYS A 173 17.77 -3.84 -9.60
C LYS A 173 17.88 -5.36 -9.37
N PRO A 174 19.04 -5.98 -9.63
CA PRO A 174 19.26 -7.38 -9.29
C PRO A 174 19.04 -7.70 -7.81
N SER A 175 19.29 -6.72 -6.91
CA SER A 175 19.04 -6.79 -5.46
C SER A 175 17.56 -6.65 -5.06
N GLY A 176 16.66 -6.40 -6.00
CA GLY A 176 15.24 -6.10 -5.77
C GLY A 176 14.86 -4.70 -6.21
N ALA A 177 13.58 -4.37 -6.07
CA ALA A 177 13.06 -3.06 -6.41
C ALA A 177 13.53 -2.00 -5.39
N GLU A 178 13.93 -0.85 -5.90
CA GLU A 178 14.20 0.36 -5.11
C GLU A 178 13.21 1.44 -5.52
N TYR A 179 12.79 2.27 -4.54
CA TYR A 179 11.78 3.29 -4.75
C TYR A 179 12.31 4.67 -4.37
N THR A 180 12.03 5.63 -5.25
CA THR A 180 12.30 7.04 -4.97
C THR A 180 10.97 7.78 -4.89
N LYS A 181 10.74 8.48 -3.79
CA LYS A 181 9.58 9.35 -3.59
C LYS A 181 9.74 10.59 -4.44
N LEU A 182 8.81 10.82 -5.38
CA LEU A 182 8.81 11.97 -6.29
C LEU A 182 7.94 13.13 -5.78
N ALA A 183 6.85 12.81 -5.07
CA ALA A 183 5.95 13.80 -4.49
C ALA A 183 5.17 13.22 -3.31
N SER A 184 4.73 14.11 -2.42
CA SER A 184 3.84 13.81 -1.29
C SER A 184 2.58 14.66 -1.40
N PHE A 185 1.43 14.09 -0.98
CA PHE A 185 0.12 14.72 -1.04
C PHE A 185 -0.55 14.56 0.31
N ASP A 186 -0.53 15.62 1.09
CA ASP A 186 -1.12 15.63 2.44
C ASP A 186 -2.65 15.69 2.35
N PHE A 187 -3.32 15.02 3.26
CA PHE A 187 -4.75 15.12 3.41
C PHE A 187 -5.10 16.50 3.99
N VAL A 188 -6.18 17.10 3.48
CA VAL A 188 -6.67 18.32 4.07
C VAL A 188 -7.23 18.00 5.45
N ALA A 189 -6.59 18.52 6.49
CA ALA A 189 -7.16 18.44 7.83
C ALA A 189 -8.56 19.10 7.78
N ALA A 190 -9.59 18.39 8.22
CA ALA A 190 -10.89 19.01 8.40
C ALA A 190 -10.71 20.21 9.34
N PRO A 191 -11.26 21.40 9.02
CA PRO A 191 -11.19 22.54 9.93
C PRO A 191 -11.74 22.09 11.28
N LEU A 192 -10.95 22.30 12.34
CA LEU A 192 -11.39 22.07 13.71
C LEU A 192 -12.74 22.81 13.87
N LYS A 193 -13.82 22.06 14.09
CA LYS A 193 -15.08 22.67 14.55
C LYS A 193 -14.74 23.33 15.88
N LEU A 194 -14.59 24.64 15.86
CA LEU A 194 -14.60 25.43 17.06
C LEU A 194 -15.98 25.20 17.68
N ASP A 195 -16.02 24.39 18.74
CA ASP A 195 -17.19 24.27 19.59
C ASP A 195 -17.51 25.67 20.11
N SER A 196 -18.53 26.29 19.50
CA SER A 196 -19.11 27.52 19.97
C SER A 196 -19.97 27.24 21.23
N HIS A 197 -19.33 26.69 22.26
CA HIS A 197 -19.94 26.64 23.59
C HIS A 197 -19.76 28.03 24.24
N ARG A 198 -20.63 28.94 23.87
CA ARG A 198 -20.81 30.20 24.58
C ARG A 198 -21.60 29.89 25.85
N PRO A 199 -21.03 30.02 27.04
CA PRO A 199 -21.85 29.90 28.25
C PRO A 199 -22.85 31.05 28.23
N LYS A 200 -24.15 30.71 28.25
CA LYS A 200 -25.20 31.69 28.53
C LYS A 200 -24.97 32.19 29.93
N GLY A 201 -24.49 33.41 30.06
CA GLY A 201 -24.44 34.12 31.32
C GLY A 201 -25.87 34.26 31.88
N SER A 202 -26.06 33.73 33.05
CA SER A 202 -27.22 34.03 33.92
C SER A 202 -27.08 35.46 34.46
N ALA A 203 -28.08 36.23 34.15
CA ALA A 203 -28.41 37.44 34.90
C ALA A 203 -29.39 37.06 36.00
#